data_0868f694e803f2c181d2e918590f33e6
#
_entry.id   0868f694e803f2c181d2e918590f33e6
#
_cell.length_a   1.000
_cell.length_b   1.000
_cell.length_c   1.000
_cell.angle_alpha   90.00
_cell.angle_beta   90.00
_cell.angle_gamma   90.00
#
_symmetry.space_group_name_H-M   'P 1'
#
loop_
_entity.id
_entity.type
_entity.pdbx_description
1 polymer ?
#
loop_
_entity_poly.entity_id
_entity_poly.type
_entity_poly.pdbx_seq_one_letter_code
_entity_poly.pdbx_strand_id
1 'polypeptide(L)'
;MHSIHAIAAALLLGGALAAQAADHDASFHPGELLSSNTEYREAWQDLVKDEERLPDWLINLSGLSTPMQALEADNDRYLVGQVCEAQRCFSQRAYLAFEWEDDDAYALYVQVPEGLPEDRAPSEHATLRWLGDPDEEVRKMLMEQLRSDPNWY
;
A
#
# COMPACT_ATOMS: atom_id res chain seq x y z
N MET A 1 51.78 1.75 41.48
CA MET A 1 51.56 2.10 40.06
C MET A 1 50.43 1.24 39.54
N HIS A 2 49.20 1.77 39.51
CA HIS A 2 48.06 1.05 39.03
C HIS A 2 47.46 1.84 37.85
N SER A 3 47.62 1.29 36.66
CA SER A 3 47.04 1.87 35.42
C SER A 3 45.61 1.39 35.29
N ILE A 4 44.67 2.33 35.36
CA ILE A 4 43.28 2.08 35.11
C ILE A 4 42.98 2.33 33.62
N HIS A 5 42.67 1.24 32.90
CA HIS A 5 42.22 1.34 31.52
C HIS A 5 40.71 1.62 31.51
N ALA A 6 40.34 2.79 31.10
CA ALA A 6 38.94 3.14 30.81
C ALA A 6 38.57 2.60 29.45
N ILE A 7 37.63 1.66 29.41
CA ILE A 7 37.00 1.16 28.19
C ILE A 7 35.82 2.07 27.90
N ALA A 8 35.92 2.82 26.81
CA ALA A 8 34.81 3.59 26.30
C ALA A 8 33.88 2.66 25.53
N ALA A 9 32.68 2.42 26.05
CA ALA A 9 31.61 1.76 25.36
C ALA A 9 30.88 2.78 24.46
N ALA A 10 31.12 2.71 23.16
CA ALA A 10 30.33 3.46 22.18
C ALA A 10 28.99 2.76 21.98
N LEU A 11 27.92 3.37 22.46
CA LEU A 11 26.55 2.92 22.24
C LEU A 11 26.10 3.26 20.80
N LEU A 12 25.88 2.23 20.03
CA LEU A 12 25.18 2.28 18.73
C LEU A 12 23.69 2.52 18.95
N LEU A 13 23.26 3.76 18.93
CA LEU A 13 21.87 4.21 19.01
C LEU A 13 21.36 4.67 17.62
N GLY A 14 21.42 3.80 16.62
CA GLY A 14 21.04 4.18 15.26
C GLY A 14 19.83 3.46 14.67
N GLY A 15 19.33 2.38 15.31
CA GLY A 15 18.33 1.52 14.65
C GLY A 15 16.86 1.72 15.05
N ALA A 16 16.59 2.42 16.14
CA ALA A 16 15.22 2.48 16.71
C ALA A 16 14.32 3.57 16.10
N LEU A 17 14.88 4.63 15.53
CA LEU A 17 14.10 5.78 15.05
C LEU A 17 13.39 5.50 13.71
N ALA A 18 14.00 4.74 12.81
CA ALA A 18 13.39 4.41 11.52
C ALA A 18 12.20 3.44 11.67
N ALA A 19 12.30 2.47 12.58
CA ALA A 19 11.21 1.53 12.84
C ALA A 19 9.98 2.22 13.46
N GLN A 20 10.19 3.22 14.31
CA GLN A 20 9.09 3.97 14.94
C GLN A 20 8.37 4.91 13.97
N ALA A 21 9.08 5.52 13.02
CA ALA A 21 8.47 6.37 12.00
C ALA A 21 7.50 5.59 11.12
N ALA A 22 7.84 4.38 10.81
CA ALA A 22 7.06 3.53 9.96
C ALA A 22 5.82 2.90 10.61
N ASP A 23 5.91 2.50 11.84
CA ASP A 23 4.74 2.10 12.63
C ASP A 23 3.73 3.26 12.74
N HIS A 24 4.23 4.50 12.75
CA HIS A 24 3.38 5.68 12.74
C HIS A 24 2.69 5.88 11.38
N ASP A 25 3.42 5.77 10.26
CA ASP A 25 2.86 5.91 8.91
C ASP A 25 1.84 4.80 8.60
N ALA A 26 2.03 3.59 9.11
CA ALA A 26 1.07 2.51 9.01
C ALA A 26 -0.27 2.77 9.72
N SER A 27 -0.35 3.75 10.62
CA SER A 27 -1.60 4.14 11.27
C SER A 27 -2.49 5.06 10.43
N PHE A 28 -1.96 5.65 9.35
CA PHE A 28 -2.70 6.54 8.48
C PHE A 28 -3.55 5.80 7.45
N HIS A 29 -4.65 6.41 7.08
CA HIS A 29 -5.39 6.05 5.87
C HIS A 29 -4.63 6.51 4.62
N PRO A 30 -4.83 5.90 3.44
CA PRO A 30 -4.11 6.28 2.22
C PRO A 30 -4.11 7.77 1.89
N GLY A 31 -5.27 8.43 1.97
CA GLY A 31 -5.37 9.86 1.72
C GLY A 31 -4.65 10.73 2.76
N GLU A 32 -4.65 10.31 4.03
CA GLU A 32 -3.91 10.98 5.10
C GLU A 32 -2.40 10.80 4.92
N LEU A 33 -1.96 9.61 4.49
CA LEU A 33 -0.56 9.34 4.19
C LEU A 33 -0.03 10.30 3.13
N LEU A 34 -0.76 10.50 2.04
CA LEU A 34 -0.37 11.45 0.98
C LEU A 34 -0.37 12.90 1.48
N SER A 35 -1.24 13.25 2.42
CA SER A 35 -1.30 14.61 2.99
C SER A 35 -0.14 14.90 3.94
N SER A 36 0.31 13.89 4.68
CA SER A 36 1.33 14.02 5.73
C SER A 36 2.75 13.79 5.23
N ASN A 37 2.95 13.06 4.14
CA ASN A 37 4.26 12.66 3.65
C ASN A 37 4.42 13.03 2.16
N THR A 38 5.39 13.90 1.89
CA THR A 38 5.67 14.39 0.53
C THR A 38 6.19 13.31 -0.39
N GLU A 39 7.03 12.40 0.10
CA GLU A 39 7.66 11.33 -0.70
C GLU A 39 6.60 10.37 -1.24
N TYR A 40 5.69 9.88 -0.38
CA TYR A 40 4.58 9.03 -0.81
C TYR A 40 3.61 9.75 -1.75
N ARG A 41 3.36 11.03 -1.51
CA ARG A 41 2.54 11.85 -2.41
C ARG A 41 3.16 11.96 -3.79
N GLU A 42 4.44 12.24 -3.89
CA GLU A 42 5.16 12.35 -5.16
C GLU A 42 5.19 11.01 -5.89
N ALA A 43 5.50 9.90 -5.19
CA ALA A 43 5.47 8.56 -5.75
C ALA A 43 4.09 8.21 -6.34
N TRP A 44 3.02 8.53 -5.62
CA TRP A 44 1.66 8.32 -6.10
C TRP A 44 1.30 9.21 -7.29
N GLN A 45 1.66 10.49 -7.25
CA GLN A 45 1.44 11.41 -8.36
C GLN A 45 2.20 10.98 -9.62
N ASP A 46 3.42 10.52 -9.46
CA ASP A 46 4.22 9.98 -10.57
C ASP A 46 3.59 8.72 -11.18
N LEU A 47 3.03 7.85 -10.35
CA LEU A 47 2.33 6.66 -10.82
C LEU A 47 1.08 7.03 -11.63
N VAL A 48 0.22 7.89 -11.10
CA VAL A 48 -1.08 8.17 -11.73
C VAL A 48 -1.01 9.12 -12.93
N LYS A 49 0.04 9.94 -13.06
CA LYS A 49 0.17 10.90 -14.17
C LYS A 49 0.22 10.25 -15.55
N ASP A 50 0.79 9.05 -15.62
CA ASP A 50 0.98 8.32 -16.87
C ASP A 50 -0.16 7.31 -17.14
N GLU A 51 -1.12 7.23 -16.23
CA GLU A 51 -2.23 6.30 -16.31
C GLU A 51 -3.50 6.96 -16.88
N GLU A 52 -4.04 6.35 -17.92
CA GLU A 52 -5.26 6.85 -18.56
C GLU A 52 -6.52 6.31 -17.88
N ARG A 53 -7.58 7.13 -17.81
CA ARG A 53 -8.93 6.73 -17.40
C ARG A 53 -9.02 6.19 -15.97
N LEU A 54 -8.25 6.76 -15.05
CA LEU A 54 -8.46 6.51 -13.64
C LEU A 54 -9.58 7.41 -13.09
N PRO A 55 -10.42 6.90 -12.19
CA PRO A 55 -11.42 7.72 -11.52
C PRO A 55 -10.79 8.66 -10.47
N ASP A 56 -11.43 9.79 -10.21
CA ASP A 56 -10.93 10.81 -9.29
C ASP A 56 -10.68 10.29 -7.88
N TRP A 57 -11.54 9.39 -7.38
CA TRP A 57 -11.36 8.82 -6.05
C TRP A 57 -10.08 7.99 -5.93
N LEU A 58 -9.62 7.37 -7.02
CA LEU A 58 -8.36 6.62 -7.05
C LEU A 58 -7.17 7.55 -7.25
N ILE A 59 -7.26 8.52 -8.16
CA ILE A 59 -6.21 9.52 -8.37
C ILE A 59 -5.86 10.25 -7.06
N ASN A 60 -6.89 10.65 -6.30
CA ASN A 60 -6.73 11.42 -5.07
C ASN A 60 -6.71 10.57 -3.79
N LEU A 61 -6.87 9.25 -3.88
CA LEU A 61 -7.07 8.33 -2.76
C LEU A 61 -8.13 8.83 -1.77
N SER A 62 -9.21 9.40 -2.30
CA SER A 62 -10.28 10.07 -1.53
C SER A 62 -11.48 9.17 -1.22
N GLY A 63 -11.42 7.90 -1.60
CA GLY A 63 -12.47 6.92 -1.32
C GLY A 63 -12.52 6.47 0.14
N LEU A 64 -13.38 5.49 0.42
CA LEU A 64 -13.38 4.80 1.71
C LEU A 64 -12.15 3.91 1.82
N SER A 65 -11.54 3.88 2.99
CA SER A 65 -10.30 3.14 3.21
C SER A 65 -10.19 2.61 4.62
N THR A 66 -9.25 1.70 4.81
CA THR A 66 -8.75 1.25 6.11
C THR A 66 -7.35 1.82 6.36
N PRO A 67 -6.86 1.85 7.59
CA PRO A 67 -5.47 2.21 7.87
C PRO A 67 -4.51 1.32 7.10
N MET A 68 -3.37 1.91 6.67
CA MET A 68 -2.29 1.18 6.03
C MET A 68 -1.69 0.14 6.98
N GLN A 69 -1.10 -0.90 6.43
CA GLN A 69 -0.39 -1.95 7.16
C GLN A 69 1.04 -2.06 6.64
N ALA A 70 2.00 -2.24 7.55
CA ALA A 70 3.37 -2.54 7.17
C ALA A 70 3.49 -4.04 6.86
N LEU A 71 3.92 -4.38 5.64
CA LEU A 71 4.19 -5.74 5.19
C LEU A 71 5.60 -5.85 4.61
N GLU A 72 6.15 -7.05 4.64
CA GLU A 72 7.45 -7.36 4.04
C GLU A 72 7.25 -8.33 2.87
N ALA A 73 7.94 -8.06 1.77
CA ALA A 73 8.03 -8.95 0.61
C ALA A 73 9.44 -8.90 0.05
N ASP A 74 10.09 -10.05 -0.12
CA ASP A 74 11.46 -10.21 -0.64
C ASP A 74 12.52 -9.31 0.02
N ASN A 75 12.47 -9.15 1.34
CA ASN A 75 13.29 -8.28 2.20
C ASN A 75 13.02 -6.78 2.07
N ASP A 76 12.09 -6.36 1.23
CA ASP A 76 11.63 -4.98 1.14
C ASP A 76 10.39 -4.76 2.01
N ARG A 77 10.21 -3.53 2.47
CA ARG A 77 9.08 -3.12 3.31
C ARG A 77 8.12 -2.27 2.51
N TYR A 78 6.84 -2.56 2.72
CA TYR A 78 5.75 -1.86 2.06
C TYR A 78 4.71 -1.38 3.07
N LEU A 79 4.16 -0.20 2.82
CA LEU A 79 2.87 0.19 3.37
C LEU A 79 1.78 -0.26 2.42
N VAL A 80 0.88 -1.10 2.88
CA VAL A 80 -0.18 -1.70 2.06
C VAL A 80 -1.53 -1.29 2.60
N GLY A 81 -2.44 -0.92 1.72
CA GLY A 81 -3.79 -0.52 2.09
C GLY A 81 -4.79 -0.74 0.99
N GLN A 82 -6.03 -0.42 1.30
CA GLN A 82 -7.15 -0.51 0.38
C GLN A 82 -7.92 0.79 0.36
N VAL A 83 -8.36 1.17 -0.83
CA VAL A 83 -9.29 2.27 -1.04
C VAL A 83 -10.39 1.84 -2.00
N CYS A 84 -11.60 2.32 -1.82
CA CYS A 84 -12.72 2.00 -2.71
C CYS A 84 -13.60 3.22 -2.95
N GLU A 85 -14.34 3.19 -4.04
CA GLU A 85 -15.33 4.23 -4.31
C GLU A 85 -16.48 4.16 -3.30
N ALA A 86 -16.79 5.28 -2.64
CA ALA A 86 -17.92 5.37 -1.73
C ALA A 86 -19.22 4.89 -2.41
N GLN A 87 -20.00 4.07 -1.72
CA GLN A 87 -21.24 3.44 -2.20
C GLN A 87 -21.06 2.32 -3.24
N ARG A 88 -19.85 2.13 -3.80
CA ARG A 88 -19.52 1.07 -4.75
C ARG A 88 -18.26 0.29 -4.38
N CYS A 89 -17.96 0.17 -3.10
CA CYS A 89 -16.76 -0.52 -2.60
C CYS A 89 -16.60 -1.95 -3.10
N PHE A 90 -17.68 -2.64 -3.33
CA PHE A 90 -17.62 -4.01 -3.86
C PHE A 90 -17.17 -4.05 -5.32
N SER A 91 -17.65 -3.12 -6.14
CA SER A 91 -17.40 -3.11 -7.58
C SER A 91 -16.21 -2.23 -8.02
N GLN A 92 -15.76 -1.30 -7.18
CA GLN A 92 -14.72 -0.34 -7.51
C GLN A 92 -13.75 -0.18 -6.34
N ARG A 93 -12.61 -0.85 -6.37
CA ARG A 93 -11.61 -0.81 -5.31
C ARG A 93 -10.20 -0.96 -5.83
N ALA A 94 -9.24 -0.52 -5.04
CA ALA A 94 -7.83 -0.70 -5.31
C ALA A 94 -7.07 -1.12 -4.07
N TYR A 95 -6.09 -1.99 -4.26
CA TYR A 95 -5.10 -2.37 -3.27
C TYR A 95 -3.81 -1.65 -3.60
N LEU A 96 -3.22 -1.00 -2.61
CA LEU A 96 -2.11 -0.07 -2.75
C LEU A 96 -0.88 -0.62 -2.04
N ALA A 97 0.30 -0.41 -2.61
CA ALA A 97 1.57 -0.65 -1.97
C ALA A 97 2.51 0.53 -2.21
N PHE A 98 3.07 1.06 -1.13
CA PHE A 98 4.15 2.05 -1.18
C PHE A 98 5.41 1.39 -0.65
N GLU A 99 6.46 1.35 -1.46
CA GLU A 99 7.75 0.86 -1.02
C GLU A 99 8.40 1.88 -0.11
N TRP A 100 8.93 1.41 0.99
CA TRP A 100 9.36 2.28 2.06
C TRP A 100 10.68 3.02 1.80
N GLU A 101 11.63 2.35 1.14
CA GLU A 101 13.00 2.87 0.99
C GLU A 101 13.24 3.52 -0.38
N ASP A 102 12.51 3.09 -1.42
CA ASP A 102 12.74 3.51 -2.81
C ASP A 102 11.65 4.47 -3.35
N ASP A 103 10.71 4.89 -2.50
CA ASP A 103 9.64 5.85 -2.84
C ASP A 103 8.82 5.47 -4.09
N ASP A 104 8.69 4.16 -4.33
CA ASP A 104 7.86 3.64 -5.41
C ASP A 104 6.44 3.32 -4.93
N ALA A 105 5.48 3.50 -5.81
CA ALA A 105 4.08 3.18 -5.56
C ALA A 105 3.53 2.21 -6.61
N TYR A 106 2.68 1.29 -6.15
CA TYR A 106 2.03 0.28 -6.98
C TYR A 106 0.57 0.14 -6.58
N ALA A 107 -0.27 -0.29 -7.51
CA ALA A 107 -1.64 -0.61 -7.19
C ALA A 107 -2.20 -1.74 -8.05
N LEU A 108 -3.17 -2.46 -7.48
CA LEU A 108 -4.07 -3.36 -8.17
C LEU A 108 -5.47 -2.73 -8.17
N TYR A 109 -5.90 -2.23 -9.31
CA TYR A 109 -7.24 -1.68 -9.48
C TYR A 109 -8.19 -2.80 -9.92
N VAL A 110 -9.25 -3.01 -9.13
CA VAL A 110 -10.22 -4.09 -9.28
C VAL A 110 -11.58 -3.51 -9.62
N GLN A 111 -12.13 -3.93 -10.76
CA GLN A 111 -13.46 -3.56 -11.21
C GLN A 111 -14.31 -4.80 -11.36
N VAL A 112 -15.39 -4.90 -10.59
CA VAL A 112 -16.37 -5.97 -10.67
C VAL A 112 -17.62 -5.43 -11.36
N PRO A 113 -18.19 -6.12 -12.37
CA PRO A 113 -19.45 -5.69 -12.99
C PRO A 113 -20.56 -5.54 -11.97
N GLU A 114 -21.33 -4.46 -12.07
CA GLU A 114 -22.52 -4.27 -11.24
C GLU A 114 -23.61 -5.25 -11.62
N GLY A 115 -24.43 -5.66 -10.64
CA GLY A 115 -25.56 -6.53 -10.88
C GLY A 115 -25.22 -8.00 -11.18
N LEU A 116 -24.02 -8.47 -10.77
CA LEU A 116 -23.73 -9.90 -10.82
C LEU A 116 -24.76 -10.69 -10.01
N PRO A 117 -25.30 -11.79 -10.56
CA PRO A 117 -26.12 -12.72 -9.79
C PRO A 117 -25.35 -13.28 -8.59
N GLU A 118 -26.06 -13.62 -7.51
CA GLU A 118 -25.47 -14.14 -6.27
C GLU A 118 -24.69 -15.46 -6.46
N ASP A 119 -25.02 -16.22 -7.51
CA ASP A 119 -24.36 -17.48 -7.88
C ASP A 119 -23.11 -17.27 -8.76
N ARG A 120 -22.70 -16.04 -9.00
CA ARG A 120 -21.53 -15.69 -9.81
C ARG A 120 -20.42 -15.12 -8.94
N ALA A 121 -19.25 -15.78 -8.99
CA ALA A 121 -18.08 -15.31 -8.25
C ALA A 121 -17.50 -14.03 -8.88
N PRO A 122 -17.24 -12.97 -8.12
CA PRO A 122 -16.58 -11.77 -8.62
C PRO A 122 -15.23 -12.07 -9.29
N SER A 123 -14.47 -13.03 -8.79
CA SER A 123 -13.18 -13.45 -9.33
C SER A 123 -13.22 -13.92 -10.79
N GLU A 124 -14.36 -14.42 -11.24
CA GLU A 124 -14.54 -14.91 -12.62
C GLU A 124 -14.92 -13.81 -13.62
N HIS A 125 -15.35 -12.64 -13.12
CA HIS A 125 -15.91 -11.56 -13.93
C HIS A 125 -15.19 -10.22 -13.75
N ALA A 126 -14.30 -10.09 -12.78
CA ALA A 126 -13.59 -8.86 -12.50
C ALA A 126 -12.54 -8.53 -13.57
N THR A 127 -12.34 -7.24 -13.79
CA THR A 127 -11.19 -6.70 -14.51
C THR A 127 -10.15 -6.28 -13.50
N LEU A 128 -8.93 -6.79 -13.67
CA LEU A 128 -7.77 -6.45 -12.86
C LEU A 128 -6.81 -5.58 -13.68
N ARG A 129 -6.44 -4.43 -13.14
CA ARG A 129 -5.48 -3.53 -13.77
C ARG A 129 -4.33 -3.23 -12.81
N TRP A 130 -3.12 -3.54 -13.24
CA TRP A 130 -1.90 -3.21 -12.50
C TRP A 130 -1.45 -1.78 -12.83
N LEU A 131 -1.08 -1.03 -11.80
CA LEU A 131 -0.53 0.32 -11.92
C LEU A 131 0.90 0.33 -11.38
N GLY A 132 1.82 1.02 -12.06
CA GLY A 132 3.21 1.18 -11.65
C GLY A 132 4.14 0.02 -12.01
N ASP A 133 3.69 -0.94 -12.81
CA ASP A 133 4.46 -2.11 -13.26
C ASP A 133 5.13 -2.88 -12.11
N PRO A 134 4.37 -3.37 -11.12
CA PRO A 134 4.91 -4.10 -9.98
C PRO A 134 5.56 -5.41 -10.41
N ASP A 135 6.62 -5.80 -9.71
CA ASP A 135 7.25 -7.11 -9.88
C ASP A 135 6.36 -8.26 -9.36
N GLU A 136 6.84 -9.49 -9.49
CA GLU A 136 6.07 -10.68 -9.13
C GLU A 136 5.73 -10.74 -7.64
N GLU A 137 6.64 -10.32 -6.77
CA GLU A 137 6.45 -10.35 -5.31
C GLU A 137 5.41 -9.31 -4.86
N VAL A 138 5.46 -8.10 -5.40
CA VAL A 138 4.44 -7.08 -5.14
C VAL A 138 3.09 -7.50 -5.69
N ARG A 139 3.05 -8.08 -6.90
CA ARG A 139 1.82 -8.64 -7.47
C ARG A 139 1.22 -9.73 -6.59
N LYS A 140 2.03 -10.65 -6.11
CA LYS A 140 1.60 -11.71 -5.19
C LYS A 140 1.03 -11.14 -3.91
N MET A 141 1.74 -10.19 -3.28
CA MET A 141 1.30 -9.52 -2.06
C MET A 141 -0.06 -8.83 -2.23
N LEU A 142 -0.25 -8.04 -3.29
CA LEU A 142 -1.52 -7.36 -3.56
C LEU A 142 -2.65 -8.33 -3.94
N MET A 143 -2.34 -9.41 -4.66
CA MET A 143 -3.31 -10.47 -4.94
C MET A 143 -3.73 -11.23 -3.68
N GLU A 144 -2.85 -11.44 -2.72
CA GLU A 144 -3.18 -12.03 -1.42
C GLU A 144 -4.15 -11.15 -0.64
N GLN A 145 -3.98 -9.82 -0.69
CA GLN A 145 -4.93 -8.88 -0.11
C GLN A 145 -6.33 -9.02 -0.76
N LEU A 146 -6.39 -9.06 -2.07
CA LEU A 146 -7.66 -9.27 -2.79
C LEU A 146 -8.31 -10.61 -2.44
N ARG A 147 -7.55 -11.69 -2.42
CA ARG A 147 -8.04 -13.05 -2.12
C ARG A 147 -8.46 -13.23 -0.66
N SER A 148 -8.03 -12.35 0.22
CA SER A 148 -8.48 -12.35 1.62
C SER A 148 -9.90 -11.82 1.80
N ASP A 149 -10.47 -11.19 0.79
CA ASP A 149 -11.87 -10.80 0.81
C ASP A 149 -12.77 -12.05 0.71
N PRO A 150 -13.61 -12.31 1.73
CA PRO A 150 -14.48 -13.50 1.74
C PRO A 150 -15.52 -13.50 0.61
N ASN A 151 -15.79 -12.37 -0.02
CA ASN A 151 -16.75 -12.24 -1.11
C ASN A 151 -16.10 -12.31 -2.50
N TRP A 152 -14.81 -12.61 -2.58
CA TRP A 152 -14.09 -12.63 -3.86
C TRP A 152 -14.40 -13.88 -4.71
N TYR A 153 -14.62 -15.04 -4.06
CA TYR A 153 -14.89 -16.35 -4.70
C TYR A 153 -16.35 -16.75 -4.69
#